data_9a8795a1eddcdfd0438e95975f703530
#
_entry.id   9a8795a1eddcdfd0438e95975f703530
#
_cell.length_a   1.000
_cell.length_b   1.000
_cell.length_c   1.000
_cell.angle_alpha   90.00
_cell.angle_beta   90.00
_cell.angle_gamma   90.00
#
_symmetry.space_group_name_H-M   'P 1'
#
loop_
_entity.id
_entity.type
_entity.pdbx_description
1 polymer ?
#
loop_
_entity_poly.entity_id
_entity_poly.type
_entity_poly.pdbx_seq_one_letter_code
_entity_poly.pdbx_strand_id
1 'polypeptide(L)'
;MTEAARIQAILAGHEEEYAYFLDRYADAIHRMVAGIVDCAEDAEEVTQDAFVRAYEKLPTFRGDCQFSTWLYRIAYRLALRCARKPRRELLFDGEEALDALGDEVAAMFEDLDVEVQY
;
A
#
# COMPACT_ATOMS: atom_id res chain seq x y z
N MET A 1 -0.28 -3.04 20.97
CA MET A 1 -0.81 -1.82 20.38
C MET A 1 -1.41 -2.15 19.04
N THR A 2 -2.59 -1.68 18.77
CA THR A 2 -3.23 -1.96 17.49
C THR A 2 -2.67 -1.06 16.41
N GLU A 3 -2.92 -1.41 15.17
CA GLU A 3 -2.47 -0.55 14.08
C GLU A 3 -3.19 0.78 14.11
N ALA A 4 -4.46 0.80 14.48
CA ALA A 4 -5.16 2.06 14.59
C ALA A 4 -4.51 2.95 15.64
N ALA A 5 -4.08 2.38 16.75
CA ALA A 5 -3.42 3.15 17.77
C ALA A 5 -2.08 3.68 17.29
N ARG A 6 -1.36 2.89 16.48
CA ARG A 6 -0.09 3.35 15.95
C ARG A 6 -0.31 4.50 14.98
N ILE A 7 -1.36 4.43 14.18
CA ILE A 7 -1.66 5.52 13.27
C ILE A 7 -1.95 6.79 14.04
N GLN A 8 -2.72 6.68 15.12
CA GLN A 8 -3.01 7.85 15.93
C GLN A 8 -1.73 8.42 16.53
N ALA A 9 -0.82 7.55 16.95
CA ALA A 9 0.43 8.01 17.52
C ALA A 9 1.26 8.76 16.47
N ILE A 10 1.30 8.26 15.26
CA ILE A 10 2.04 8.93 14.20
C ILE A 10 1.44 10.31 13.95
N LEU A 11 0.12 10.38 13.89
CA LEU A 11 -0.54 11.66 13.64
C LEU A 11 -0.34 12.64 14.79
N ALA A 12 -0.04 12.12 15.97
CA ALA A 12 0.23 12.97 17.13
C ALA A 12 1.69 13.39 17.23
N GLY A 13 2.52 12.95 16.27
CA GLY A 13 3.90 13.38 16.26
C GLY A 13 4.91 12.28 16.52
N HIS A 14 4.46 11.07 16.81
CA HIS A 14 5.39 9.97 17.08
C HIS A 14 5.70 9.24 15.79
N GLU A 15 6.47 9.90 14.95
CA GLU A 15 6.74 9.39 13.59
C GLU A 15 7.45 8.06 13.59
N GLU A 16 8.18 7.77 14.63
CA GLU A 16 8.93 6.53 14.68
C GLU A 16 8.01 5.30 14.63
N GLU A 17 6.74 5.48 14.98
CA GLU A 17 5.83 4.35 14.90
C GLU A 17 5.58 3.88 13.49
N TYR A 18 5.91 4.71 12.51
CA TYR A 18 5.70 4.31 11.13
C TYR A 18 6.60 3.16 10.72
N ALA A 19 7.73 2.98 11.41
CA ALA A 19 8.63 1.89 11.09
C ALA A 19 7.94 0.53 11.24
N TYR A 20 6.97 0.43 12.11
CA TYR A 20 6.21 -0.81 12.24
C TYR A 20 5.59 -1.20 10.90
N PHE A 21 5.01 -0.22 10.20
CA PHE A 21 4.32 -0.50 8.95
C PHE A 21 5.32 -0.85 7.85
N LEU A 22 6.48 -0.22 7.85
CA LEU A 22 7.50 -0.56 6.90
C LEU A 22 7.97 -1.99 7.12
N ASP A 23 8.28 -2.34 8.35
CA ASP A 23 8.76 -3.68 8.62
C ASP A 23 7.73 -4.74 8.31
N ARG A 24 6.47 -4.43 8.56
CA ARG A 24 5.45 -5.44 8.40
C ARG A 24 5.03 -5.64 6.97
N TYR A 25 4.98 -4.60 6.19
CA TYR A 25 4.37 -4.70 4.87
C TYR A 25 5.30 -4.52 3.68
N ALA A 26 6.55 -4.14 3.91
CA ALA A 26 7.41 -3.84 2.77
C ALA A 26 7.58 -5.02 1.83
N ASP A 27 7.80 -6.21 2.37
CA ASP A 27 8.04 -7.36 1.52
C ASP A 27 6.82 -7.72 0.69
N ALA A 28 5.64 -7.66 1.28
CA ALA A 28 4.43 -8.01 0.56
C ALA A 28 4.15 -6.98 -0.54
N ILE A 29 4.33 -5.71 -0.22
CA ILE A 29 4.13 -4.67 -1.21
C ILE A 29 5.14 -4.81 -2.34
N HIS A 30 6.40 -5.08 -2.00
CA HIS A 30 7.43 -5.23 -3.02
C HIS A 30 7.11 -6.40 -3.94
N ARG A 31 6.64 -7.51 -3.40
CA ARG A 31 6.31 -8.66 -4.21
C ARG A 31 5.19 -8.33 -5.19
N MET A 32 4.19 -7.61 -4.72
CA MET A 32 3.08 -7.25 -5.59
C MET A 32 3.56 -6.31 -6.69
N VAL A 33 4.36 -5.31 -6.34
CA VAL A 33 4.86 -4.36 -7.31
C VAL A 33 5.75 -5.05 -8.32
N ALA A 34 6.61 -5.95 -7.85
CA ALA A 34 7.54 -6.64 -8.73
C ALA A 34 6.82 -7.50 -9.76
N GLY A 35 5.59 -7.92 -9.45
CA GLY A 35 4.81 -8.67 -10.41
C GLY A 35 4.19 -7.81 -11.48
N ILE A 36 4.21 -6.51 -11.32
CA ILE A 36 3.58 -5.60 -12.25
C ILE A 36 4.59 -4.86 -13.13
N VAL A 37 5.69 -4.40 -12.51
CA VAL A 37 6.68 -3.65 -13.27
C VAL A 37 7.76 -4.60 -13.77
N ASP A 38 8.55 -4.13 -14.73
CA ASP A 38 9.46 -5.01 -15.42
C ASP A 38 10.85 -5.14 -14.84
N CYS A 39 11.33 -4.25 -14.08
CA CYS A 39 12.68 -4.36 -13.61
C CYS A 39 12.76 -4.17 -12.10
N ALA A 40 13.81 -4.74 -11.53
CA ALA A 40 13.98 -4.73 -10.09
C ALA A 40 14.13 -3.33 -9.54
N GLU A 41 14.80 -2.48 -10.27
CA GLU A 41 15.00 -1.11 -9.80
C GLU A 41 13.68 -0.36 -9.72
N ASP A 42 12.83 -0.56 -10.72
CA ASP A 42 11.54 0.10 -10.70
C ASP A 42 10.69 -0.44 -9.56
N ALA A 43 10.78 -1.74 -9.30
CA ALA A 43 10.00 -2.32 -8.22
C ALA A 43 10.40 -1.72 -6.88
N GLU A 44 11.68 -1.53 -6.68
CA GLU A 44 12.14 -0.97 -5.44
C GLU A 44 11.73 0.49 -5.30
N GLU A 45 11.85 1.23 -6.38
CA GLU A 45 11.52 2.62 -6.36
C GLU A 45 10.02 2.84 -6.12
N VAL A 46 9.19 2.06 -6.80
CA VAL A 46 7.75 2.18 -6.61
C VAL A 46 7.36 1.80 -5.19
N THR A 47 7.99 0.76 -4.65
CA THR A 47 7.68 0.36 -3.28
C THR A 47 8.01 1.46 -2.30
N GLN A 48 9.16 2.07 -2.43
CA GLN A 48 9.54 3.16 -1.55
C GLN A 48 8.60 4.34 -1.70
N ASP A 49 8.26 4.67 -2.94
CA ASP A 49 7.38 5.78 -3.20
C ASP A 49 6.00 5.55 -2.59
N ALA A 50 5.54 4.31 -2.61
CA ALA A 50 4.24 3.99 -2.04
C ALA A 50 4.22 4.28 -0.54
N PHE A 51 5.30 3.89 0.17
CA PHE A 51 5.34 4.14 1.60
C PHE A 51 5.46 5.62 1.92
N VAL A 52 6.20 6.35 1.11
CA VAL A 52 6.32 7.79 1.31
C VAL A 52 4.97 8.46 1.10
N ARG A 53 4.26 8.09 0.05
CA ARG A 53 2.97 8.68 -0.21
C ARG A 53 1.95 8.33 0.85
N ALA A 54 2.00 7.09 1.34
CA ALA A 54 1.09 6.68 2.39
C ALA A 54 1.34 7.51 3.65
N TYR A 55 2.60 7.76 3.95
CA TYR A 55 2.93 8.55 5.12
C TYR A 55 2.40 9.98 4.95
N GLU A 56 2.61 10.55 3.78
CA GLU A 56 2.18 11.91 3.53
C GLU A 56 0.67 12.06 3.57
N LYS A 57 -0.03 11.01 3.15
CA LYS A 57 -1.48 11.08 3.11
C LYS A 57 -2.15 10.45 4.31
N LEU A 58 -1.36 10.04 5.29
CA LEU A 58 -1.93 9.40 6.46
C LEU A 58 -3.02 10.22 7.15
N PRO A 59 -2.90 11.55 7.22
CA PRO A 59 -3.98 12.32 7.83
C PRO A 59 -5.32 12.18 7.12
N THR A 60 -5.31 11.73 5.87
CA THR A 60 -6.56 11.56 5.13
C THR A 60 -7.12 10.17 5.25
N PHE A 61 -6.40 9.24 5.88
CA PHE A 61 -6.87 7.88 6.02
C PHE A 61 -8.00 7.85 7.03
N ARG A 62 -9.16 7.36 6.62
CA ARG A 62 -10.34 7.46 7.45
C ARG A 62 -10.69 6.20 8.21
N GLY A 63 -9.97 5.13 7.98
CA GLY A 63 -10.27 3.90 8.68
C GLY A 63 -11.41 3.10 8.08
N ASP A 64 -11.84 3.46 6.88
CA ASP A 64 -12.91 2.74 6.22
C ASP A 64 -12.48 1.34 5.80
N CYS A 65 -11.18 1.10 5.74
CA CYS A 65 -10.65 -0.20 5.43
C CYS A 65 -9.40 -0.38 6.26
N GLN A 66 -8.78 -1.54 6.18
CA GLN A 66 -7.53 -1.76 6.88
C GLN A 66 -6.44 -0.91 6.27
N PHE A 67 -5.46 -0.53 7.06
CA PHE A 67 -4.34 0.23 6.55
C PHE A 67 -3.66 -0.52 5.42
N SER A 68 -3.50 -1.84 5.54
CA SER A 68 -2.83 -2.62 4.52
C SER A 68 -3.56 -2.52 3.17
N THR A 69 -4.88 -2.51 3.19
CA THR A 69 -5.63 -2.38 1.96
C THR A 69 -5.42 -1.01 1.32
N TRP A 70 -5.43 0.00 2.15
CA TRP A 70 -5.24 1.36 1.68
C TRP A 70 -3.83 1.52 1.07
N LEU A 71 -2.83 0.99 1.77
CA LEU A 71 -1.46 1.04 1.29
C LEU A 71 -1.32 0.28 -0.02
N TYR A 72 -1.94 -0.89 -0.10
CA TYR A 72 -1.88 -1.70 -1.31
C TYR A 72 -2.43 -0.92 -2.50
N ARG A 73 -3.54 -0.21 -2.30
CA ARG A 73 -4.14 0.56 -3.39
C ARG A 73 -3.20 1.65 -3.88
N ILE A 74 -2.53 2.31 -2.95
CA ILE A 74 -1.57 3.34 -3.34
C ILE A 74 -0.45 2.73 -4.17
N ALA A 75 0.10 1.62 -3.71
CA ALA A 75 1.21 0.96 -4.40
C ALA A 75 0.77 0.43 -5.75
N TYR A 76 -0.42 -0.13 -5.81
CA TYR A 76 -0.92 -0.71 -7.05
C TYR A 76 -1.07 0.36 -8.12
N ARG A 77 -1.60 1.52 -7.75
CA ARG A 77 -1.73 2.60 -8.72
C ARG A 77 -0.38 3.06 -9.22
N LEU A 78 0.58 3.17 -8.32
CA LEU A 78 1.90 3.60 -8.72
C LEU A 78 2.56 2.57 -9.63
N ALA A 79 2.37 1.29 -9.33
CA ALA A 79 2.95 0.24 -10.14
C ALA A 79 2.35 0.22 -11.54
N LEU A 80 1.03 0.38 -11.62
CA LEU A 80 0.39 0.42 -12.92
C LEU A 80 0.86 1.60 -13.73
N ARG A 81 1.00 2.75 -13.08
CA ARG A 81 1.44 3.93 -13.78
C ARG A 81 2.85 3.72 -14.32
N CYS A 82 3.71 3.11 -13.54
CA CYS A 82 5.06 2.84 -13.97
C CYS A 82 5.09 1.85 -15.13
N ALA A 83 4.29 0.80 -15.02
CA ALA A 83 4.31 -0.27 -16.01
C ALA A 83 3.80 0.18 -17.36
N ARG A 84 2.82 1.09 -17.36
CA ARG A 84 2.24 1.46 -18.62
C ARG A 84 2.78 2.71 -19.20
N LYS A 85 3.84 3.25 -18.59
CA LYS A 85 4.32 4.42 -19.06
C LYS A 85 4.53 4.49 -20.50
N PRO A 86 5.06 3.67 -21.22
CA PRO A 86 5.18 3.88 -22.60
C PRO A 86 3.94 3.50 -23.33
N ARG A 87 3.11 2.72 -22.99
CA ARG A 87 2.03 2.27 -23.76
C ARG A 87 0.84 2.60 -23.36
N ARG A 88 0.25 2.77 -23.24
CA ARG A 88 -0.85 3.06 -23.03
C ARG A 88 -1.90 2.53 -22.87
N GLU A 89 -2.60 2.46 -22.75
CA GLU A 89 -3.77 2.15 -22.65
C GLU A 89 -4.16 1.19 -21.81
N LEU A 90 -4.68 1.27 -20.72
CA LEU A 90 -5.20 0.33 -19.99
C LEU A 90 -6.57 0.35 -19.94
N LEU A 91 -7.19 -0.73 -19.86
CA LEU A 91 -8.56 -0.76 -19.89
C LEU A 91 -9.16 -0.34 -18.64
N PHE A 92 -8.57 -0.42 -17.56
CA PHE A 92 -9.18 0.05 -16.37
C PHE A 92 -8.11 0.68 -15.60
N ASP A 93 -8.36 1.72 -14.92
CA ASP A 93 -7.41 2.34 -14.12
C ASP A 93 -8.06 3.04 -13.03
N GLY A 94 -9.27 2.81 -12.78
CA GLY A 94 -9.99 3.58 -11.83
C GLY A 94 -10.11 2.98 -10.49
N GLU A 95 -10.77 3.70 -9.62
CA GLU A 95 -11.02 3.24 -8.29
C GLU A 95 -11.85 1.99 -8.28
N GLU A 96 -12.68 1.84 -9.28
CA GLU A 96 -13.53 0.69 -9.31
C GLU A 96 -12.74 -0.60 -9.38
N ALA A 97 -11.70 -0.61 -10.21
CA ALA A 97 -10.89 -1.80 -10.33
C ALA A 97 -10.21 -2.12 -9.02
N LEU A 98 -9.76 -1.08 -8.32
CA LEU A 98 -9.08 -1.29 -7.06
C LEU A 98 -10.02 -1.77 -5.98
N ASP A 99 -11.25 -1.28 -6.00
CA ASP A 99 -12.21 -1.71 -5.02
C ASP A 99 -12.54 -3.19 -5.21
N ALA A 100 -12.54 -3.64 -6.43
CA ALA A 100 -12.83 -5.03 -6.69
C ALA A 100 -11.74 -5.97 -6.21
N LEU A 101 -10.56 -5.43 -5.89
CA LEU A 101 -9.47 -6.23 -5.40
C LEU A 101 -9.50 -6.41 -3.90
N GLY A 102 -10.51 -5.87 -3.24
CA GLY A 102 -10.54 -5.89 -1.79
C GLY A 102 -10.32 -7.25 -1.18
N ASP A 103 -11.01 -8.27 -1.69
CA ASP A 103 -10.89 -9.60 -1.13
C ASP A 103 -9.51 -10.18 -1.41
N GLU A 104 -8.97 -9.89 -2.57
CA GLU A 104 -7.65 -10.39 -2.91
C GLU A 104 -6.58 -9.76 -2.05
N VAL A 105 -6.75 -8.47 -1.75
CA VAL A 105 -5.80 -7.80 -0.90
C VAL A 105 -5.83 -8.42 0.48
N ALA A 106 -7.02 -8.69 0.99
CA ALA A 106 -7.13 -9.28 2.32
C ALA A 106 -6.42 -10.63 2.34
N ALA A 107 -6.64 -11.44 1.31
CA ALA A 107 -5.99 -12.74 1.25
C ALA A 107 -4.48 -12.62 1.17
N MET A 108 -4.00 -11.61 0.45
CA MET A 108 -2.60 -11.43 0.28
C MET A 108 -1.89 -11.15 1.60
N PHE A 109 -2.54 -10.44 2.48
CA PHE A 109 -1.93 -10.11 3.75
C PHE A 109 -2.29 -11.06 4.87
N GLU A 110 -3.02 -12.11 4.57
CA GLU A 110 -3.46 -13.02 5.59
C GLU A 110 -2.30 -13.71 6.28
N ASP A 111 -1.32 -14.15 5.53
CA ASP A 111 -0.22 -14.87 6.12
C ASP A 111 0.75 -13.95 6.82
N LEU A 112 0.50 -12.66 6.84
CA LEU A 112 1.31 -11.75 7.62
C LEU A 112 0.75 -11.60 9.02
N ASP A 113 -0.33 -12.28 9.31
CA ASP A 113 -0.93 -12.24 10.65
C ASP A 113 -1.28 -10.82 11.06
N VAL A 114 -1.92 -10.12 10.15
CA VAL A 114 -2.28 -8.75 10.40
C VAL A 114 -3.59 -8.67 11.14
N GLU A 115 -3.63 -7.86 12.18
CA GLU A 115 -4.86 -7.69 12.92
C GLU A 115 -5.78 -6.77 12.19
N VAL A 116 -7.05 -7.08 12.21
CA VAL A 116 -8.04 -6.23 11.59
C VAL A 116 -8.51 -5.26 12.61
N GLN A 117 -8.25 -3.99 12.36
CA GLN A 117 -8.58 -2.97 13.33
C GLN A 117 -9.32 -1.87 12.66
N TYR A 118 -10.49 -1.61 13.09
CA TYR A 118 -11.26 -0.53 12.51
C TYR A 118 -11.81 0.36 13.60
#